data_1c259875c9a779e72b129711124e4ed1
#
_entry.id   1c259875c9a779e72b129711124e4ed1
#
_cell.length_a   1.000
_cell.length_b   1.000
_cell.length_c   1.000
_cell.angle_alpha   90.00
_cell.angle_beta   90.00
_cell.angle_gamma   90.00
#
_symmetry.space_group_name_H-M   'P 1'
#
loop_
_entity.id
_entity.type
_entity.pdbx_description
1 polymer ?
#
loop_
_entity_poly.entity_id
_entity_poly.type
_entity_poly.pdbx_seq_one_letter_code
_entity_poly.pdbx_strand_id
1 'polypeptide(L)'
;MLKLLRTSYLPQHLNIVLLITRIAVGSFMLTHGIPKLMKFFSTGDITFSDPLGVGTIPSLMMAIFAEVFCSILVILGLGTRIAVIPLIITMLVAVVIIHANDPFGDKELGLMYLMVYMFLIVAGSGKYSLDEWLLGRQRRDDAEILEKTS
;
A
#
# COMPACT_ATOMS: atom_id res chain seq x y z
N MET A 1 4.17 18.40 6.85
CA MET A 1 3.21 17.32 6.52
C MET A 1 2.83 17.29 5.02
N LEU A 2 2.54 18.40 4.38
CA LEU A 2 2.17 18.51 2.95
C LEU A 2 3.24 18.06 1.93
N LYS A 3 4.54 18.07 2.27
CA LYS A 3 5.62 17.62 1.36
C LYS A 3 5.58 16.12 1.06
N LEU A 4 5.03 15.30 1.95
CA LEU A 4 4.87 13.85 1.75
C LEU A 4 3.75 13.48 0.76
N LEU A 5 2.78 14.38 0.57
CA LEU A 5 1.66 14.21 -0.34
C LEU A 5 1.92 14.84 -1.72
N ARG A 6 3.03 15.60 -1.87
CA ARG A 6 3.32 16.33 -3.10
C ARG A 6 3.62 15.38 -4.24
N THR A 7 2.68 15.25 -5.18
CA THR A 7 2.89 14.55 -6.45
C THR A 7 3.81 15.41 -7.32
N SER A 8 4.96 14.84 -7.71
CA SER A 8 5.83 15.47 -8.70
C SER A 8 5.08 15.51 -10.03
N TYR A 9 5.27 16.59 -10.82
CA TYR A 9 4.73 16.68 -12.17
C TYR A 9 5.46 15.66 -13.08
N LEU A 10 4.91 14.45 -13.14
CA LEU A 10 5.38 13.41 -14.04
C LEU A 10 4.74 13.59 -15.42
N PRO A 11 5.43 13.22 -16.51
CA PRO A 11 4.82 13.15 -17.82
C PRO A 11 3.53 12.35 -17.80
N GLN A 12 2.55 12.72 -18.66
CA GLN A 12 1.21 12.11 -18.59
C GLN A 12 1.25 10.57 -18.70
N HIS A 13 2.14 10.03 -19.52
CA HIS A 13 2.31 8.57 -19.69
C HIS A 13 2.72 7.88 -18.38
N LEU A 14 3.62 8.49 -17.59
CA LEU A 14 4.03 7.95 -16.29
C LEU A 14 2.89 7.97 -15.27
N ASN A 15 2.01 8.97 -15.31
CA ASN A 15 0.84 9.00 -14.44
C ASN A 15 -0.14 7.87 -14.75
N ILE A 16 -0.29 7.48 -16.03
CA ILE A 16 -1.12 6.33 -16.44
C ILE A 16 -0.46 5.03 -15.97
N VAL A 17 0.85 4.88 -16.18
CA VAL A 17 1.58 3.69 -15.70
C VAL A 17 1.47 3.55 -14.19
N LEU A 18 1.62 4.63 -13.43
CA LEU A 18 1.44 4.62 -11.97
C LEU A 18 0.02 4.18 -11.56
N LEU A 19 -1.01 4.69 -12.25
CA LEU A 19 -2.40 4.27 -11.99
C LEU A 19 -2.57 2.76 -12.19
N ILE A 20 -2.11 2.24 -13.34
CA ILE A 20 -2.19 0.80 -13.66
C ILE A 20 -1.39 -0.02 -12.65
N THR A 21 -0.16 0.39 -12.32
CA THR A 21 0.69 -0.30 -11.34
C THR A 21 0.02 -0.39 -9.96
N ARG A 22 -0.57 0.70 -9.47
CA ARG A 22 -1.27 0.72 -8.17
C ARG A 22 -2.48 -0.20 -8.16
N ILE A 23 -3.31 -0.14 -9.22
CA ILE A 23 -4.48 -1.01 -9.33
C ILE A 23 -4.05 -2.47 -9.39
N ALA A 24 -3.07 -2.80 -10.23
CA ALA A 24 -2.60 -4.17 -10.39
C ALA A 24 -1.99 -4.72 -9.10
N VAL A 25 -0.97 -4.05 -8.53
CA VAL A 25 -0.28 -4.55 -7.35
C VAL A 25 -1.19 -4.61 -6.12
N GLY A 26 -2.07 -3.62 -5.94
CA GLY A 26 -3.05 -3.62 -4.85
C GLY A 26 -4.07 -4.74 -5.00
N SER A 27 -4.60 -4.97 -6.22
CA SER A 27 -5.54 -6.06 -6.49
C SER A 27 -4.90 -7.44 -6.29
N PHE A 28 -3.66 -7.63 -6.75
CA PHE A 28 -2.94 -8.88 -6.50
C PHE A 28 -2.69 -9.10 -5.00
N MET A 29 -2.33 -8.05 -4.25
CA MET A 29 -2.14 -8.17 -2.81
C MET A 29 -3.45 -8.50 -2.08
N LEU A 30 -4.59 -7.98 -2.53
CA LEU A 30 -5.90 -8.33 -1.98
C LEU A 30 -6.21 -9.84 -2.12
N THR A 31 -5.72 -10.53 -3.15
CA THR A 31 -5.88 -11.99 -3.27
C THR A 31 -5.18 -12.76 -2.14
N HIS A 32 -4.15 -12.17 -1.52
CA HIS A 32 -3.48 -12.72 -0.35
C HIS A 32 -4.13 -12.27 0.97
N GLY A 33 -4.59 -11.03 1.03
CA GLY A 33 -5.17 -10.45 2.25
C GLY A 33 -6.61 -10.90 2.52
N ILE A 34 -7.46 -11.03 1.49
CA ILE A 34 -8.87 -11.42 1.65
C ILE A 34 -9.03 -12.79 2.32
N PRO A 35 -8.30 -13.86 1.93
CA PRO A 35 -8.37 -15.14 2.62
C PRO A 35 -7.99 -15.06 4.11
N LYS A 36 -7.00 -14.20 4.46
CA LYS A 36 -6.60 -13.94 5.86
C LYS A 36 -7.72 -13.23 6.63
N LEU A 37 -8.37 -12.25 5.99
CA LEU A 37 -9.52 -11.56 6.56
C LEU A 37 -10.69 -12.54 6.80
N MET A 38 -11.00 -13.40 5.82
CA MET A 38 -12.04 -14.41 5.98
C MET A 38 -11.71 -15.40 7.10
N LYS A 39 -10.44 -15.81 7.22
CA LYS A 39 -9.96 -16.67 8.29
C LYS A 39 -10.13 -16.02 9.67
N PHE A 40 -9.90 -14.72 9.80
CA PHE A 40 -10.10 -13.99 11.05
C PHE A 40 -11.57 -14.02 11.54
N PHE A 41 -12.54 -14.02 10.61
CA PHE A 41 -13.96 -14.09 10.94
C PHE A 41 -14.51 -15.53 10.98
N SER A 42 -13.68 -16.53 10.73
CA SER A 42 -14.12 -17.94 10.81
C SER A 42 -14.31 -18.35 12.27
N THR A 43 -15.23 -19.30 12.49
CA THR A 43 -15.54 -19.83 13.84
C THR A 43 -14.58 -20.93 14.32
N GLY A 44 -13.55 -21.26 13.54
CA GLY A 44 -12.55 -22.30 13.86
C GLY A 44 -11.32 -21.75 14.55
N ASP A 45 -10.43 -22.67 14.95
CA ASP A 45 -9.13 -22.29 15.52
C ASP A 45 -8.29 -21.49 14.50
N ILE A 46 -7.86 -20.31 14.89
CA ILE A 46 -7.04 -19.43 14.06
C ILE A 46 -5.59 -19.92 14.13
N THR A 47 -5.16 -20.63 13.08
CA THR A 47 -3.75 -20.99 12.89
C THR A 47 -3.09 -20.02 11.93
N PHE A 48 -2.10 -19.26 12.38
CA PHE A 48 -1.33 -18.32 11.56
C PHE A 48 0.12 -18.27 12.07
N SER A 49 1.07 -18.01 11.18
CA SER A 49 2.48 -17.86 11.58
C SER A 49 2.65 -16.61 12.45
N ASP A 50 3.46 -16.77 13.50
CA ASP A 50 3.86 -15.65 14.37
C ASP A 50 5.37 -15.38 14.22
N PRO A 51 5.80 -14.74 13.12
CA PRO A 51 7.21 -14.55 12.83
C PRO A 51 7.89 -13.54 13.75
N LEU A 52 7.12 -12.69 14.42
CA LEU A 52 7.63 -11.64 15.31
C LEU A 52 7.48 -11.98 16.80
N GLY A 53 6.85 -13.11 17.14
CA GLY A 53 6.64 -13.53 18.54
C GLY A 53 5.65 -12.65 19.31
N VAL A 54 4.74 -11.95 18.61
CA VAL A 54 3.72 -11.07 19.23
C VAL A 54 2.39 -11.77 19.47
N GLY A 55 2.27 -13.01 19.04
CA GLY A 55 1.07 -13.84 19.12
C GLY A 55 0.38 -13.99 17.77
N THR A 56 -0.31 -15.13 17.58
CA THR A 56 -0.98 -15.52 16.33
C THR A 56 -2.02 -14.48 15.88
N ILE A 57 -2.89 -14.01 16.78
CA ILE A 57 -3.96 -13.07 16.46
C ILE A 57 -3.40 -11.68 16.08
N PRO A 58 -2.51 -11.03 16.87
CA PRO A 58 -1.90 -9.76 16.46
C PRO A 58 -1.12 -9.86 15.15
N SER A 59 -0.37 -10.95 14.92
CA SER A 59 0.36 -11.17 13.67
C SER A 59 -0.60 -11.25 12.46
N LEU A 60 -1.72 -11.96 12.60
CA LEU A 60 -2.76 -12.03 11.57
C LEU A 60 -3.40 -10.65 11.33
N MET A 61 -3.72 -9.89 12.39
CA MET A 61 -4.31 -8.56 12.27
C MET A 61 -3.37 -7.58 11.56
N MET A 62 -2.07 -7.59 11.86
CA MET A 62 -1.08 -6.76 11.18
C MET A 62 -0.98 -7.11 9.70
N ALA A 63 -0.99 -8.40 9.36
CA ALA A 63 -1.00 -8.85 7.97
C ALA A 63 -2.27 -8.39 7.23
N ILE A 64 -3.45 -8.54 7.82
CA ILE A 64 -4.72 -8.07 7.26
C ILE A 64 -4.70 -6.55 7.06
N PHE A 65 -4.26 -5.78 8.06
CA PHE A 65 -4.15 -4.34 7.93
C PHE A 65 -3.25 -3.94 6.75
N ALA A 66 -2.08 -4.54 6.60
CA ALA A 66 -1.20 -4.26 5.49
C ALA A 66 -1.80 -4.73 4.15
N GLU A 67 -2.18 -6.01 4.05
CA GLU A 67 -2.54 -6.63 2.77
C GLU A 67 -3.94 -6.29 2.28
N VAL A 68 -4.87 -5.91 3.16
CA VAL A 68 -6.23 -5.48 2.77
C VAL A 68 -6.35 -3.97 2.81
N PHE A 69 -6.24 -3.36 4.01
CA PHE A 69 -6.51 -1.93 4.16
C PHE A 69 -5.52 -1.06 3.39
N CYS A 70 -4.20 -1.29 3.55
CA CYS A 70 -3.21 -0.49 2.84
C CYS A 70 -3.23 -0.75 1.32
N SER A 71 -3.58 -1.95 0.87
CA SER A 71 -3.76 -2.23 -0.56
C SER A 71 -4.91 -1.43 -1.17
N ILE A 72 -6.03 -1.30 -0.48
CA ILE A 72 -7.15 -0.45 -0.90
C ILE A 72 -6.70 1.01 -1.01
N LEU A 73 -5.95 1.52 -0.02
CA LEU A 73 -5.41 2.88 -0.08
C LEU A 73 -4.47 3.08 -1.28
N VAL A 74 -3.63 2.09 -1.60
CA VAL A 74 -2.74 2.11 -2.78
C VAL A 74 -3.56 2.14 -4.06
N ILE A 75 -4.59 1.30 -4.20
CA ILE A 75 -5.48 1.29 -5.37
C ILE A 75 -6.10 2.68 -5.58
N LEU A 76 -6.67 3.26 -4.53
CA LEU A 76 -7.31 4.57 -4.57
C LEU A 76 -6.31 5.71 -4.77
N GLY A 77 -5.05 5.49 -4.44
CA GLY A 77 -4.01 6.53 -4.44
C GLY A 77 -4.20 7.52 -3.31
N LEU A 78 -4.60 7.05 -2.14
CA LEU A 78 -4.76 7.85 -0.94
C LEU A 78 -3.61 7.57 0.02
N GLY A 79 -2.75 8.58 0.25
CA GLY A 79 -1.58 8.44 1.11
C GLY A 79 -0.63 7.32 0.65
N THR A 80 -0.47 7.11 -0.66
CA THR A 80 0.24 5.96 -1.24
C THR A 80 1.59 5.70 -0.59
N ARG A 81 2.40 6.76 -0.36
CA ARG A 81 3.74 6.62 0.26
C ARG A 81 3.70 6.08 1.69
N ILE A 82 2.65 6.40 2.43
CA ILE A 82 2.46 5.91 3.80
C ILE A 82 1.87 4.50 3.76
N ALA A 83 0.90 4.25 2.87
CA ALA A 83 0.22 2.97 2.74
C ALA A 83 1.16 1.83 2.29
N VAL A 84 2.20 2.12 1.50
CA VAL A 84 3.17 1.10 1.09
C VAL A 84 4.15 0.70 2.19
N ILE A 85 4.31 1.47 3.27
CA ILE A 85 5.25 1.14 4.36
C ILE A 85 4.87 -0.17 5.06
N PRO A 86 3.62 -0.37 5.54
CA PRO A 86 3.22 -1.65 6.12
C PRO A 86 3.34 -2.82 5.12
N LEU A 87 3.06 -2.58 3.84
CA LEU A 87 3.21 -3.58 2.77
C LEU A 87 4.67 -3.99 2.57
N ILE A 88 5.61 -3.04 2.58
CA ILE A 88 7.05 -3.30 2.52
C ILE A 88 7.48 -4.13 3.74
N ILE A 89 7.06 -3.75 4.95
CA ILE A 89 7.39 -4.48 6.17
C ILE A 89 6.86 -5.91 6.08
N THR A 90 5.62 -6.11 5.66
CA THR A 90 5.01 -7.44 5.52
C THR A 90 5.78 -8.30 4.52
N MET A 91 6.18 -7.76 3.37
CA MET A 91 6.98 -8.49 2.38
C MET A 91 8.40 -8.79 2.87
N LEU A 92 9.03 -7.87 3.61
CA LEU A 92 10.32 -8.13 4.24
C LEU A 92 10.24 -9.27 5.26
N VAL A 93 9.23 -9.26 6.13
CA VAL A 93 8.99 -10.36 7.07
C VAL A 93 8.75 -11.68 6.35
N ALA A 94 7.94 -11.67 5.29
CA ALA A 94 7.69 -12.86 4.49
C ALA A 94 8.98 -13.43 3.88
N VAL A 95 9.78 -12.60 3.21
CA VAL A 95 10.98 -13.03 2.46
C VAL A 95 12.14 -13.40 3.41
N VAL A 96 12.36 -12.58 4.46
CA VAL A 96 13.57 -12.69 5.31
C VAL A 96 13.34 -13.61 6.51
N ILE A 97 12.13 -13.73 7.01
CA ILE A 97 11.83 -14.51 8.23
C ILE A 97 11.06 -15.77 7.87
N ILE A 98 9.88 -15.65 7.24
CA ILE A 98 9.01 -16.81 6.98
C ILE A 98 9.66 -17.75 5.97
N HIS A 99 10.13 -17.24 4.84
CA HIS A 99 10.74 -18.00 3.76
C HIS A 99 12.29 -18.01 3.81
N ALA A 100 12.91 -17.70 4.98
CA ALA A 100 14.36 -17.55 5.11
C ALA A 100 15.14 -18.75 4.55
N ASN A 101 14.67 -19.97 4.82
CA ASN A 101 15.32 -21.23 4.45
C ASN A 101 14.73 -21.88 3.18
N ASP A 102 13.72 -21.27 2.58
CA ASP A 102 13.05 -21.81 1.40
C ASP A 102 13.84 -21.53 0.12
N PRO A 103 13.64 -22.29 -0.96
CA PRO A 103 14.22 -22.02 -2.27
C PRO A 103 13.87 -20.60 -2.77
N PHE A 104 14.71 -20.07 -3.68
CA PHE A 104 14.52 -18.73 -4.24
C PHE A 104 13.12 -18.52 -4.85
N GLY A 105 12.56 -19.56 -5.50
CA GLY A 105 11.24 -19.50 -6.12
C GLY A 105 10.12 -19.11 -5.16
N ASP A 106 10.20 -19.52 -3.90
CA ASP A 106 9.20 -19.18 -2.88
C ASP A 106 9.32 -17.73 -2.37
N LYS A 107 10.51 -17.12 -2.54
CA LYS A 107 10.82 -15.72 -2.20
C LYS A 107 10.55 -14.75 -3.35
N GLU A 108 10.58 -15.25 -4.59
CA GLU A 108 10.54 -14.44 -5.81
C GLU A 108 9.33 -13.50 -5.83
N LEU A 109 8.14 -14.02 -5.54
CA LEU A 109 6.91 -13.22 -5.52
C LEU A 109 6.98 -12.07 -4.50
N GLY A 110 7.45 -12.35 -3.29
CA GLY A 110 7.63 -11.34 -2.23
C GLY A 110 8.63 -10.25 -2.63
N LEU A 111 9.73 -10.64 -3.29
CA LEU A 111 10.72 -9.69 -3.82
C LEU A 111 10.16 -8.82 -4.95
N MET A 112 9.34 -9.37 -5.84
CA MET A 112 8.66 -8.61 -6.89
C MET A 112 7.72 -7.55 -6.29
N TYR A 113 6.93 -7.91 -5.28
CA TYR A 113 6.10 -6.94 -4.54
C TYR A 113 6.95 -5.85 -3.90
N LEU A 114 8.06 -6.22 -3.24
CA LEU A 114 9.00 -5.26 -2.64
C LEU A 114 9.51 -4.24 -3.67
N MET A 115 9.95 -4.69 -4.84
CA MET A 115 10.42 -3.80 -5.91
C MET A 115 9.34 -2.79 -6.32
N VAL A 116 8.09 -3.25 -6.51
CA VAL A 116 6.98 -2.37 -6.89
C VAL A 116 6.65 -1.38 -5.78
N TYR A 117 6.64 -1.81 -4.51
CA TYR A 117 6.38 -0.91 -3.38
C TYR A 117 7.50 0.10 -3.18
N MET A 118 8.77 -0.28 -3.37
CA MET A 118 9.90 0.64 -3.36
C MET A 118 9.80 1.67 -4.49
N PHE A 119 9.34 1.27 -5.67
CA PHE A 119 9.04 2.22 -6.73
C PHE A 119 7.91 3.18 -6.35
N LEU A 120 6.81 2.69 -5.78
CA LEU A 120 5.66 3.52 -5.38
C LEU A 120 5.98 4.48 -4.23
N ILE A 121 6.85 4.14 -3.28
CA ILE A 121 7.24 5.06 -2.19
C ILE A 121 8.02 6.28 -2.73
N VAL A 122 8.80 6.07 -3.78
CA VAL A 122 9.55 7.15 -4.45
C VAL A 122 8.64 7.95 -5.38
N ALA A 123 7.93 7.27 -6.29
CA ALA A 123 7.08 7.90 -7.31
C ALA A 123 5.85 8.60 -6.70
N GLY A 124 5.27 8.01 -5.65
CA GLY A 124 4.02 8.49 -5.03
C GLY A 124 2.77 8.06 -5.80
N SER A 125 1.66 8.76 -5.53
CA SER A 125 0.34 8.41 -6.04
C SER A 125 0.10 8.79 -7.52
N GLY A 126 0.84 9.78 -8.06
CA GLY A 126 0.64 10.30 -9.41
C GLY A 126 -0.63 11.18 -9.56
N LYS A 127 -0.85 11.70 -10.77
CA LYS A 127 -1.95 12.64 -11.06
C LYS A 127 -3.34 12.01 -10.92
N TYR A 128 -3.49 10.74 -11.29
CA TYR A 128 -4.77 10.00 -11.23
C TYR A 128 -4.93 9.32 -9.87
N SER A 129 -5.13 10.12 -8.81
CA SER A 129 -5.18 9.66 -7.42
C SER A 129 -6.12 10.52 -6.59
N LEU A 130 -6.63 9.96 -5.51
CA LEU A 130 -7.42 10.72 -4.53
C LEU A 130 -6.58 11.79 -3.84
N ASP A 131 -5.28 11.57 -3.64
CA ASP A 131 -4.37 12.59 -3.09
C ASP A 131 -4.37 13.86 -3.94
N GLU A 132 -4.25 13.74 -5.28
CA GLU A 132 -4.23 14.89 -6.17
C GLU A 132 -5.60 15.57 -6.25
N TRP A 133 -6.69 14.80 -6.23
CA TRP A 133 -8.04 15.34 -6.20
C TRP A 133 -8.30 16.19 -4.94
N LEU A 134 -7.90 15.70 -3.77
CA LEU A 134 -8.03 16.40 -2.50
C LEU A 134 -7.16 17.67 -2.45
N LEU A 135 -5.90 17.57 -2.89
CA LEU A 135 -4.98 18.72 -2.94
C LEU A 135 -5.43 19.78 -3.95
N GLY A 136 -5.97 19.34 -5.09
CA GLY A 136 -6.50 20.25 -6.10
C GLY A 136 -7.76 21.00 -5.64
N ARG A 137 -8.56 20.38 -4.77
CA ARG A 137 -9.71 21.03 -4.14
C ARG A 137 -9.25 22.09 -3.13
N GLN A 138 -8.33 21.74 -2.25
CA GLN A 138 -7.79 22.66 -1.25
C GLN A 138 -7.15 23.90 -1.88
N ARG A 139 -6.38 23.74 -2.97
CA ARG A 139 -5.79 24.88 -3.69
C ARG A 139 -6.84 25.83 -4.27
N ARG A 140 -7.98 25.34 -4.71
CA ARG A 140 -9.08 26.18 -5.21
C ARG A 140 -9.76 26.93 -4.10
N ASP A 141 -10.01 26.28 -2.97
CA ASP A 141 -10.63 26.91 -1.80
C ASP A 141 -9.72 28.02 -1.24
N ASP A 142 -8.41 27.77 -1.14
CA ASP A 142 -7.42 28.77 -0.71
C ASP A 142 -7.36 29.97 -1.67
N ALA A 143 -7.41 29.75 -2.99
CA ALA A 143 -7.41 30.82 -3.99
C ALA A 143 -8.66 31.70 -3.91
N GLU A 144 -9.85 31.11 -3.71
CA GLU A 144 -11.11 31.84 -3.55
C GLU A 144 -11.14 32.70 -2.27
N ILE A 145 -10.54 32.22 -1.18
CA ILE A 145 -10.42 33.00 0.06
C ILE A 145 -9.51 34.22 -0.16
N LEU A 146 -8.38 34.06 -0.83
CA LEU A 146 -7.45 35.15 -1.12
C LEU A 146 -8.08 36.23 -2.01
N GLU A 147 -8.88 35.83 -3.00
CA GLU A 147 -9.59 36.75 -3.89
C GLU A 147 -10.66 37.56 -3.17
N LYS A 148 -11.34 36.96 -2.17
CA LYS A 148 -12.37 37.65 -1.36
C LYS A 148 -11.77 38.61 -0.30
N THR A 149 -10.49 38.48 0.01
CA THR A 149 -9.80 39.30 1.05
C THR A 149 -8.93 40.41 0.48
N SER A 150 -8.78 40.46 -0.84
CA SER A 150 -8.08 41.56 -1.56
C SER A 150 -9.07 42.61 -2.09
#